data_b770a0956216086c1fd0948cc02ea001
#
_entry.id   b770a0956216086c1fd0948cc02ea001
#
_cell.length_a   1.000
_cell.length_b   1.000
_cell.length_c   1.000
_cell.angle_alpha   90.00
_cell.angle_beta   90.00
_cell.angle_gamma   90.00
#
_symmetry.space_group_name_H-M   'P 1'
#
loop_
_entity.id
_entity.type
_entity.pdbx_description
1 polymer ?
#
loop_
_entity_poly.entity_id
_entity_poly.type
_entity_poly.pdbx_seq_one_letter_code
_entity_poly.pdbx_strand_id
1 'polypeptide(L)'
;MSQKISALTLCGCLVATAVVAADQPQFGAAWSRNMVSDERRLPETFNPQTGQNIKWVAKLGTQTHSTPVIANGRVYIGTNNDEPRDPKHEGDRGVFMCFDEKNGQLLWQLVVPKRHEDAYMDWPKMGMSSTATVEGDRVYLVDNRGAVVCLDAKGLANGNDGPFRDEAAYLTSPTNATASPRPGAETKPESLHPPADGKLLQPGALDADILWRFDLVAEAGIWPHDAAHSSILIHGNHLYLNTANGVDNTHKRIRAPDAPSLIVLDKTTGRLLARDDENIASNVFHNTWAAPSLAKVNGRTLIFFCGGNGIVYAFEPIGRNAPTGEVQKLKKVFQFDFDPSAPKTEIHKFSGNRRESPSNIYGMPVFVRDRLYVAGGGDLWWGKNEAWLKCIDATQTGDISTNGLVWSYPLEKHVMSTPAVSDGLVFIADCGRKFHCVEAKNGKPLWTHEIKGEVWASPYVADGKVYLGTRSGNFYVFAAQREKKVLTELDLRTPISATVTAANNVIFVATMTHLYAIKR
;
A
#
# COMPACT_ATOMS: atom_id res chain seq x y z
N MET A 1 -66.87 -3.11 42.83
CA MET A 1 -65.38 -3.03 42.74
C MET A 1 -64.99 -3.38 41.32
N SER A 2 -64.69 -2.36 40.53
CA SER A 2 -64.28 -2.51 39.11
C SER A 2 -62.80 -2.21 39.01
N GLN A 3 -61.97 -3.19 38.66
CA GLN A 3 -60.53 -2.98 38.41
C GLN A 3 -60.34 -2.50 36.97
N LYS A 4 -59.80 -1.32 36.83
CA LYS A 4 -59.31 -0.80 35.54
C LYS A 4 -57.88 -1.34 35.28
N ILE A 5 -57.72 -2.11 34.20
CA ILE A 5 -56.44 -2.54 33.69
C ILE A 5 -55.95 -1.44 32.74
N SER A 6 -54.88 -0.76 33.12
CA SER A 6 -54.18 0.20 32.26
C SER A 6 -53.18 -0.56 31.37
N ALA A 7 -53.37 -0.55 30.05
CA ALA A 7 -52.42 -1.04 29.10
C ALA A 7 -51.30 0.01 28.87
N LEU A 8 -50.08 -0.33 29.22
CA LEU A 8 -48.88 0.46 28.89
C LEU A 8 -48.43 0.11 27.46
N THR A 9 -48.60 1.04 26.55
CA THR A 9 -48.09 0.93 25.19
C THR A 9 -46.61 1.28 25.18
N LEU A 10 -45.73 0.30 25.03
CA LEU A 10 -44.29 0.51 24.85
C LEU A 10 -44.04 0.99 23.42
N CYS A 11 -43.80 2.27 23.23
CA CYS A 11 -43.38 2.84 21.95
C CYS A 11 -41.87 2.60 21.78
N GLY A 12 -41.50 1.54 21.04
CA GLY A 12 -40.12 1.26 20.69
C GLY A 12 -39.63 2.28 19.65
N CYS A 13 -38.84 3.26 20.08
CA CYS A 13 -38.09 4.10 19.14
C CYS A 13 -37.02 3.24 18.43
N LEU A 14 -37.26 2.87 17.19
CA LEU A 14 -36.20 2.40 16.27
C LEU A 14 -35.26 3.59 16.01
N VAL A 15 -34.12 3.62 16.71
CA VAL A 15 -33.03 4.51 16.37
C VAL A 15 -32.38 3.91 15.09
N ALA A 16 -32.79 4.40 13.94
CA ALA A 16 -32.05 4.16 12.71
C ALA A 16 -30.70 4.87 12.84
N THR A 17 -29.65 4.13 13.16
CA THR A 17 -28.28 4.64 13.03
C THR A 17 -28.05 4.91 11.57
N ALA A 18 -28.08 6.18 11.16
CA ALA A 18 -27.62 6.59 9.86
C ALA A 18 -26.14 6.17 9.76
N VAL A 19 -25.83 5.21 8.91
CA VAL A 19 -24.44 4.92 8.54
C VAL A 19 -23.94 6.16 7.82
N VAL A 20 -23.11 6.93 8.49
CA VAL A 20 -22.46 8.10 7.90
C VAL A 20 -21.44 7.54 6.91
N ALA A 21 -21.58 7.92 5.65
CA ALA A 21 -20.57 7.66 4.63
C ALA A 21 -19.21 8.16 5.13
N ALA A 22 -18.17 7.36 5.00
CA ALA A 22 -16.87 7.65 5.60
C ALA A 22 -15.77 7.68 4.54
N ASP A 23 -14.82 8.58 4.73
CA ASP A 23 -13.58 8.62 3.96
C ASP A 23 -12.77 7.33 4.16
N GLN A 24 -11.94 7.00 3.17
CA GLN A 24 -10.93 5.95 3.23
C GLN A 24 -9.54 6.60 3.01
N PRO A 25 -8.95 7.24 4.04
CA PRO A 25 -7.79 8.11 3.86
C PRO A 25 -6.45 7.39 3.81
N GLN A 26 -6.44 6.07 3.77
CA GLN A 26 -5.24 5.25 3.72
C GLN A 26 -5.50 3.86 3.12
N PHE A 27 -4.43 3.11 2.85
CA PHE A 27 -4.53 1.74 2.34
C PHE A 27 -5.00 0.78 3.44
N GLY A 28 -6.18 0.19 3.25
CA GLY A 28 -6.85 -0.67 4.24
C GLY A 28 -7.43 0.11 5.42
N ALA A 29 -8.10 -0.59 6.33
CA ALA A 29 -8.70 0.00 7.53
C ALA A 29 -7.62 0.65 8.41
N ALA A 30 -7.99 1.74 9.06
CA ALA A 30 -7.10 2.48 9.94
C ALA A 30 -6.43 1.54 10.95
N TRP A 31 -5.12 1.68 11.07
CA TRP A 31 -4.22 0.91 11.92
C TRP A 31 -4.12 -0.58 11.61
N SER A 32 -5.23 -1.32 11.57
CA SER A 32 -5.25 -2.79 11.37
C SER A 32 -4.84 -3.24 9.97
N ARG A 33 -4.88 -2.34 9.00
CA ARG A 33 -4.67 -2.63 7.56
C ARG A 33 -5.61 -3.69 6.97
N ASN A 34 -6.69 -4.01 7.67
CA ASN A 34 -7.67 -4.95 7.15
C ASN A 34 -8.35 -4.38 5.88
N MET A 35 -8.52 -5.21 4.88
CA MET A 35 -9.11 -4.82 3.60
C MET A 35 -10.65 -4.85 3.68
N VAL A 36 -11.21 -4.05 4.58
CA VAL A 36 -12.66 -3.98 4.84
C VAL A 36 -13.13 -2.53 4.96
N SER A 37 -14.40 -2.31 4.66
CA SER A 37 -15.09 -1.04 4.85
C SER A 37 -16.52 -1.26 5.35
N ASP A 38 -17.02 -0.33 6.14
CA ASP A 38 -18.41 -0.31 6.62
C ASP A 38 -19.37 0.34 5.61
N GLU A 39 -18.89 0.76 4.45
CA GLU A 39 -19.69 1.33 3.36
C GLU A 39 -20.83 0.39 2.93
N ARG A 40 -21.98 0.98 2.56
CA ARG A 40 -23.19 0.26 2.21
C ARG A 40 -23.74 0.74 0.87
N ARG A 41 -24.73 0.00 0.32
CA ARG A 41 -25.43 0.32 -0.93
C ARG A 41 -24.49 0.41 -2.13
N LEU A 42 -23.43 -0.37 -2.10
CA LEU A 42 -22.45 -0.41 -3.18
C LEU A 42 -22.95 -1.25 -4.36
N PRO A 43 -22.65 -0.87 -5.61
CA PRO A 43 -23.08 -1.60 -6.79
C PRO A 43 -22.42 -2.99 -6.89
N GLU A 44 -23.17 -3.96 -7.42
CA GLU A 44 -22.65 -5.29 -7.74
C GLU A 44 -22.00 -5.31 -9.13
N THR A 45 -22.46 -4.44 -10.02
CA THR A 45 -21.97 -4.37 -11.40
C THR A 45 -21.93 -2.93 -11.89
N PHE A 46 -21.14 -2.70 -12.91
CA PHE A 46 -21.07 -1.45 -13.65
C PHE A 46 -20.68 -1.73 -15.11
N ASN A 47 -20.87 -0.75 -15.98
CA ASN A 47 -20.49 -0.89 -17.38
C ASN A 47 -19.91 0.43 -17.92
N PRO A 48 -18.58 0.48 -18.16
CA PRO A 48 -17.94 1.68 -18.70
C PRO A 48 -18.41 2.09 -20.09
N GLN A 49 -18.86 1.13 -20.94
CA GLN A 49 -19.30 1.40 -22.31
C GLN A 49 -20.70 2.04 -22.34
N THR A 50 -21.60 1.62 -21.45
CA THR A 50 -22.97 2.15 -21.40
C THR A 50 -23.14 3.27 -20.37
N GLY A 51 -22.16 3.49 -19.49
CA GLY A 51 -22.25 4.41 -18.36
C GLY A 51 -23.07 3.90 -17.19
N GLN A 52 -23.52 2.64 -17.20
CA GLN A 52 -24.29 2.08 -16.09
C GLN A 52 -23.47 2.09 -14.79
N ASN A 53 -24.04 2.70 -13.74
CA ASN A 53 -23.40 2.84 -12.42
C ASN A 53 -22.05 3.57 -12.43
N ILE A 54 -21.71 4.29 -13.48
CA ILE A 54 -20.52 5.13 -13.56
C ILE A 54 -20.88 6.56 -13.08
N LYS A 55 -20.22 7.02 -12.01
CA LYS A 55 -20.32 8.39 -11.54
C LYS A 55 -19.43 9.31 -12.37
N TRP A 56 -18.19 8.91 -12.59
CA TRP A 56 -17.22 9.53 -13.48
C TRP A 56 -16.04 8.59 -13.77
N VAL A 57 -15.27 8.93 -14.80
CA VAL A 57 -14.03 8.25 -15.18
C VAL A 57 -12.95 9.31 -15.39
N ALA A 58 -11.78 9.10 -14.78
CA ALA A 58 -10.60 9.91 -15.01
C ALA A 58 -9.50 9.09 -15.69
N LYS A 59 -8.84 9.68 -16.70
CA LYS A 59 -7.62 9.07 -17.27
C LYS A 59 -6.49 9.14 -16.24
N LEU A 60 -5.63 8.13 -16.24
CA LEU A 60 -4.35 8.10 -15.53
C LEU A 60 -3.20 8.08 -16.54
N GLY A 61 -2.03 7.62 -16.15
CA GLY A 61 -0.96 7.27 -17.08
C GLY A 61 -1.19 5.93 -17.75
N THR A 62 -0.13 5.16 -17.96
CA THR A 62 -0.18 3.81 -18.54
C THR A 62 0.15 2.71 -17.54
N GLN A 63 0.68 3.07 -16.36
CA GLN A 63 0.96 2.16 -15.26
C GLN A 63 0.51 2.75 -13.93
N THR A 64 -0.39 2.04 -13.25
CA THR A 64 -0.98 2.44 -11.97
C THR A 64 -1.01 1.25 -11.02
N HIS A 65 -0.19 1.33 -9.98
CA HIS A 65 -0.10 0.31 -8.92
C HIS A 65 -0.60 0.85 -7.57
N SER A 66 -0.64 2.15 -7.41
CA SER A 66 -1.15 2.84 -6.23
C SER A 66 -2.64 2.57 -6.06
N THR A 67 -3.07 2.32 -4.82
CA THR A 67 -4.48 2.20 -4.46
C THR A 67 -5.08 3.59 -4.25
N PRO A 68 -6.27 3.90 -4.80
CA PRO A 68 -6.91 5.19 -4.56
C PRO A 68 -7.28 5.36 -3.09
N VAL A 69 -7.03 6.54 -2.53
CA VAL A 69 -7.49 6.94 -1.19
C VAL A 69 -8.39 8.15 -1.28
N ILE A 70 -9.37 8.22 -0.42
CA ILE A 70 -10.40 9.25 -0.45
C ILE A 70 -10.41 9.97 0.89
N ALA A 71 -10.28 11.29 0.85
CA ALA A 71 -10.33 12.13 2.04
C ALA A 71 -10.78 13.55 1.70
N ASN A 72 -11.67 14.08 2.52
CA ASN A 72 -12.10 15.49 2.47
C ASN A 72 -12.58 15.91 1.08
N GLY A 73 -13.36 15.07 0.39
CA GLY A 73 -13.90 15.34 -0.94
C GLY A 73 -12.87 15.26 -2.07
N ARG A 74 -11.74 14.60 -1.85
CA ARG A 74 -10.67 14.40 -2.83
C ARG A 74 -10.33 12.93 -2.97
N VAL A 75 -9.87 12.56 -4.17
CA VAL A 75 -9.34 11.23 -4.50
C VAL A 75 -7.90 11.36 -4.92
N TYR A 76 -7.03 10.59 -4.28
CA TYR A 76 -5.59 10.62 -4.49
C TYR A 76 -5.11 9.30 -5.04
N ILE A 77 -4.24 9.34 -6.07
CA ILE A 77 -3.69 8.14 -6.70
C ILE A 77 -2.36 8.44 -7.41
N GLY A 78 -1.44 7.49 -7.36
CA GLY A 78 -0.17 7.55 -8.09
C GLY A 78 -0.24 6.82 -9.42
N THR A 79 0.50 7.31 -10.42
CA THR A 79 0.64 6.75 -11.76
C THR A 79 1.95 7.21 -12.41
N ASN A 80 2.16 6.95 -13.71
CA ASN A 80 3.29 7.47 -14.48
C ASN A 80 2.90 8.62 -15.41
N ASN A 81 3.88 9.21 -16.08
CA ASN A 81 3.72 10.41 -16.93
C ASN A 81 3.54 10.10 -18.44
N ASP A 82 3.21 8.88 -18.82
CA ASP A 82 3.02 8.54 -20.24
C ASP A 82 1.81 9.27 -20.89
N GLU A 83 0.92 9.82 -20.08
CA GLU A 83 -0.22 10.68 -20.48
C GLU A 83 -0.16 12.02 -19.73
N PRO A 84 0.77 12.94 -20.09
CA PRO A 84 1.01 14.18 -19.35
C PRO A 84 -0.22 15.08 -19.29
N ARG A 85 -0.52 15.63 -18.14
CA ARG A 85 -1.59 16.63 -17.94
C ARG A 85 -1.10 18.07 -18.12
N ASP A 86 0.20 18.26 -17.95
CA ASP A 86 0.89 19.52 -18.17
C ASP A 86 2.09 19.24 -19.09
N PRO A 87 2.13 19.86 -20.29
CA PRO A 87 3.18 19.58 -21.28
C PRO A 87 4.58 19.99 -20.85
N LYS A 88 4.73 20.79 -19.79
CA LYS A 88 6.07 21.12 -19.27
C LYS A 88 6.79 19.91 -18.64
N HIS A 89 6.05 18.86 -18.26
CA HIS A 89 6.60 17.65 -17.66
C HIS A 89 6.81 16.57 -18.72
N GLU A 90 7.98 16.54 -19.31
CA GLU A 90 8.34 15.55 -20.31
C GLU A 90 9.03 14.34 -19.71
N GLY A 91 8.88 13.17 -20.35
CA GLY A 91 9.62 11.95 -20.10
C GLY A 91 9.06 11.08 -18.97
N ASP A 92 9.87 10.09 -18.60
CA ASP A 92 9.53 9.08 -17.59
C ASP A 92 9.59 9.69 -16.18
N ARG A 93 8.42 9.91 -15.60
CA ARG A 93 8.25 10.54 -14.27
C ARG A 93 7.22 9.79 -13.46
N GLY A 94 7.33 9.87 -12.15
CA GLY A 94 6.23 9.54 -11.25
C GLY A 94 5.22 10.68 -11.18
N VAL A 95 3.94 10.35 -11.18
CA VAL A 95 2.86 11.33 -11.05
C VAL A 95 1.94 10.91 -9.91
N PHE A 96 1.72 11.80 -8.96
CA PHE A 96 0.71 11.65 -7.93
C PHE A 96 -0.40 12.67 -8.19
N MET A 97 -1.63 12.20 -8.35
CA MET A 97 -2.78 13.01 -8.78
C MET A 97 -3.79 13.17 -7.66
N CYS A 98 -4.37 14.37 -7.57
CA CYS A 98 -5.51 14.70 -6.73
C CYS A 98 -6.70 15.10 -7.59
N PHE A 99 -7.81 14.37 -7.45
CA PHE A 99 -9.06 14.64 -8.16
C PHE A 99 -10.15 15.11 -7.21
N ASP A 100 -11.07 15.93 -7.71
CA ASP A 100 -12.34 16.22 -7.04
C ASP A 100 -13.19 14.94 -6.97
N GLU A 101 -13.60 14.53 -5.78
CA GLU A 101 -14.38 13.31 -5.56
C GLU A 101 -15.76 13.36 -6.23
N LYS A 102 -16.34 14.54 -6.38
CA LYS A 102 -17.69 14.72 -6.90
C LYS A 102 -17.76 14.43 -8.40
N ASN A 103 -16.78 14.89 -9.18
CA ASN A 103 -16.83 14.93 -10.64
C ASN A 103 -15.58 14.37 -11.35
N GLY A 104 -14.53 13.98 -10.63
CA GLY A 104 -13.29 13.43 -11.20
C GLY A 104 -12.41 14.46 -11.90
N GLN A 105 -12.63 15.76 -11.69
CA GLN A 105 -11.76 16.80 -12.22
C GLN A 105 -10.39 16.78 -11.51
N LEU A 106 -9.30 16.84 -12.29
CA LEU A 106 -7.96 16.99 -11.73
C LEU A 106 -7.85 18.36 -11.04
N LEU A 107 -7.48 18.35 -9.77
CA LEU A 107 -7.26 19.55 -8.97
C LEU A 107 -5.78 19.96 -8.98
N TRP A 108 -4.89 19.03 -8.74
CA TRP A 108 -3.44 19.21 -8.79
C TRP A 108 -2.71 17.87 -8.94
N GLN A 109 -1.42 17.95 -9.24
CA GLN A 109 -0.53 16.78 -9.34
C GLN A 109 0.87 17.10 -8.81
N LEU A 110 1.55 16.09 -8.27
CA LEU A 110 3.00 16.11 -8.04
C LEU A 110 3.66 15.30 -9.14
N VAL A 111 4.52 15.90 -9.93
CA VAL A 111 5.24 15.22 -11.03
C VAL A 111 6.73 15.19 -10.72
N VAL A 112 7.27 14.01 -10.43
CA VAL A 112 8.65 13.84 -9.94
C VAL A 112 9.51 13.13 -10.99
N PRO A 113 10.64 13.70 -11.42
CA PRO A 113 11.56 13.03 -12.34
C PRO A 113 12.22 11.83 -11.67
N LYS A 114 12.84 10.96 -12.48
CA LYS A 114 13.70 9.87 -12.00
C LYS A 114 14.83 10.41 -11.14
N ARG A 115 15.32 9.57 -10.21
CA ARG A 115 16.50 9.90 -9.42
C ARG A 115 17.75 9.90 -10.33
N HIS A 116 18.56 10.97 -10.25
CA HIS A 116 19.70 11.12 -11.17
C HIS A 116 20.87 10.18 -10.85
N GLU A 117 21.06 9.80 -9.58
CA GLU A 117 22.10 8.85 -9.17
C GLU A 117 21.78 7.42 -9.62
N ASP A 118 20.50 7.11 -9.78
CA ASP A 118 20.01 5.82 -10.27
C ASP A 118 18.63 5.95 -10.89
N ALA A 119 18.57 6.17 -12.19
CA ALA A 119 17.32 6.28 -12.94
C ALA A 119 16.51 4.98 -13.00
N TYR A 120 17.12 3.87 -12.61
CA TYR A 120 16.47 2.56 -12.54
C TYR A 120 16.10 2.14 -11.10
N MET A 121 16.29 2.98 -10.12
CA MET A 121 15.82 2.71 -8.76
C MET A 121 14.30 2.50 -8.75
N ASP A 122 13.58 3.29 -9.53
CA ASP A 122 12.20 3.02 -9.90
C ASP A 122 12.17 2.47 -11.34
N TRP A 123 11.68 1.28 -11.54
CA TRP A 123 11.63 0.59 -12.83
C TRP A 123 11.12 1.51 -13.97
N PRO A 124 11.61 1.38 -15.21
CA PRO A 124 11.18 2.22 -16.34
C PRO A 124 9.64 2.27 -16.45
N LYS A 125 9.10 3.47 -16.51
CA LYS A 125 7.64 3.78 -16.60
C LYS A 125 6.80 3.31 -15.42
N MET A 126 7.39 2.83 -14.31
CA MET A 126 6.63 2.41 -13.13
C MET A 126 5.84 3.57 -12.51
N GLY A 127 6.47 4.72 -12.41
CA GLY A 127 5.85 5.92 -11.85
C GLY A 127 5.66 5.87 -10.33
N MET A 128 4.65 6.57 -9.84
CA MET A 128 4.36 6.70 -8.41
C MET A 128 3.49 5.55 -7.93
N SER A 129 4.09 4.55 -7.28
CA SER A 129 3.41 3.33 -6.85
C SER A 129 2.93 3.36 -5.40
N SER A 130 3.46 4.25 -4.58
CA SER A 130 3.07 4.39 -3.17
C SER A 130 1.61 4.83 -3.03
N THR A 131 0.91 4.21 -2.10
CA THR A 131 -0.44 4.63 -1.70
C THR A 131 -0.32 5.67 -0.58
N ALA A 132 -0.92 6.83 -0.76
CA ALA A 132 -0.88 7.91 0.22
C ALA A 132 -1.61 7.58 1.51
N THR A 133 -1.28 8.33 2.57
CA THR A 133 -2.06 8.42 3.81
C THR A 133 -2.40 9.89 4.04
N VAL A 134 -3.67 10.19 4.29
CA VAL A 134 -4.17 11.56 4.49
C VAL A 134 -4.64 11.75 5.91
N GLU A 135 -4.24 12.85 6.52
CA GLU A 135 -4.74 13.28 7.83
C GLU A 135 -4.99 14.80 7.82
N GLY A 136 -6.24 15.19 7.99
CA GLY A 136 -6.65 16.60 7.87
C GLY A 136 -6.35 17.15 6.47
N ASP A 137 -5.56 18.19 6.41
CA ASP A 137 -5.11 18.84 5.17
C ASP A 137 -3.68 18.43 4.76
N ARG A 138 -3.16 17.33 5.29
CA ARG A 138 -1.83 16.79 4.99
C ARG A 138 -1.93 15.48 4.24
N VAL A 139 -1.13 15.34 3.20
CA VAL A 139 -1.01 14.12 2.39
C VAL A 139 0.42 13.61 2.47
N TYR A 140 0.60 12.38 2.93
CA TYR A 140 1.91 11.75 3.13
C TYR A 140 2.09 10.60 2.17
N LEU A 141 3.21 10.54 1.47
CA LEU A 141 3.57 9.43 0.59
C LEU A 141 5.08 9.31 0.44
N VAL A 142 5.52 8.23 -0.16
CA VAL A 142 6.90 8.07 -0.63
C VAL A 142 6.89 8.19 -2.14
N ASP A 143 7.71 9.08 -2.70
CA ASP A 143 7.75 9.30 -4.14
C ASP A 143 8.67 8.30 -4.87
N ASN A 144 8.66 8.35 -6.20
CA ASN A 144 9.47 7.47 -7.06
C ASN A 144 10.98 7.75 -7.01
N ARG A 145 11.43 8.78 -6.31
CA ARG A 145 12.87 9.05 -6.04
C ARG A 145 13.32 8.51 -4.70
N GLY A 146 12.41 7.91 -3.92
CA GLY A 146 12.67 7.46 -2.56
C GLY A 146 12.71 8.62 -1.56
N ALA A 147 11.90 9.64 -1.76
CA ALA A 147 11.70 10.68 -0.75
C ALA A 147 10.32 10.54 -0.10
N VAL A 148 10.27 10.66 1.22
CA VAL A 148 9.03 10.84 1.96
C VAL A 148 8.64 12.30 1.84
N VAL A 149 7.43 12.56 1.35
CA VAL A 149 6.91 13.92 1.18
C VAL A 149 5.62 14.13 1.96
N CYS A 150 5.47 15.33 2.51
CA CYS A 150 4.22 15.84 3.04
C CYS A 150 3.74 16.96 2.11
N LEU A 151 2.53 16.81 1.57
CA LEU A 151 1.92 17.77 0.67
C LEU A 151 0.74 18.46 1.35
N ASP A 152 0.47 19.71 0.96
CA ASP A 152 -0.80 20.35 1.26
C ASP A 152 -1.92 19.74 0.39
N ALA A 153 -3.04 19.37 1.02
CA ALA A 153 -4.16 18.75 0.31
C ALA A 153 -4.82 19.68 -0.74
N LYS A 154 -4.56 20.97 -0.68
CA LYS A 154 -5.08 21.97 -1.65
C LYS A 154 -4.11 22.24 -2.80
N GLY A 155 -2.89 21.68 -2.75
CA GLY A 155 -1.82 22.02 -3.68
C GLY A 155 -1.47 23.51 -3.58
N LEU A 156 -0.98 24.12 -4.65
CA LEU A 156 -0.62 25.55 -4.67
C LEU A 156 -1.83 26.52 -4.74
N ALA A 157 -3.07 26.04 -4.65
CA ALA A 157 -4.26 26.90 -4.75
C ALA A 157 -4.40 27.91 -3.60
N ASN A 158 -3.82 27.66 -2.44
CA ASN A 158 -3.77 28.55 -1.27
C ASN A 158 -2.41 29.25 -1.09
N GLY A 159 -1.49 29.09 -2.02
CA GLY A 159 -0.11 29.57 -1.96
C GLY A 159 0.88 28.44 -1.76
N ASN A 160 2.16 28.78 -1.67
CA ASN A 160 3.22 27.83 -1.31
C ASN A 160 3.41 27.91 0.21
N ASP A 161 2.86 26.95 0.94
CA ASP A 161 2.88 26.88 2.40
C ASP A 161 4.09 26.05 2.90
N GLY A 162 4.28 25.95 4.20
CA GLY A 162 5.35 25.16 4.80
C GLY A 162 6.77 25.73 4.64
N PRO A 163 7.81 25.05 5.16
CA PRO A 163 9.20 25.47 5.08
C PRO A 163 9.91 25.12 3.76
N PHE A 164 9.43 24.16 2.98
CA PHE A 164 9.99 23.81 1.68
C PHE A 164 9.64 24.89 0.66
N ARG A 165 10.60 25.31 -0.19
CA ARG A 165 10.42 26.40 -1.16
C ARG A 165 11.09 26.12 -2.49
N ASP A 166 11.56 24.90 -2.71
CA ASP A 166 12.39 24.57 -3.86
C ASP A 166 11.69 23.58 -4.82
N GLU A 167 10.38 23.76 -4.98
CA GLU A 167 9.57 22.93 -5.87
C GLU A 167 10.11 22.98 -7.31
N ALA A 168 10.54 24.15 -7.77
CA ALA A 168 11.08 24.32 -9.11
C ALA A 168 12.26 23.36 -9.37
N ALA A 169 13.21 23.28 -8.45
CA ALA A 169 14.32 22.34 -8.57
C ALA A 169 13.86 20.89 -8.39
N TYR A 170 12.89 20.64 -7.50
CA TYR A 170 12.37 19.29 -7.27
C TYR A 170 11.66 18.71 -8.48
N LEU A 171 10.90 19.51 -9.21
CA LEU A 171 10.17 19.13 -10.43
C LEU A 171 11.08 19.03 -11.66
N THR A 172 12.27 19.63 -11.62
CA THR A 172 13.16 19.70 -12.77
C THR A 172 14.11 18.50 -12.81
N SER A 173 14.20 17.84 -13.97
CA SER A 173 15.23 16.80 -14.19
C SER A 173 16.61 17.47 -14.22
N PRO A 174 17.60 16.95 -13.45
CA PRO A 174 18.94 17.52 -13.43
C PRO A 174 19.66 17.33 -14.78
N THR A 175 20.53 18.31 -15.14
CA THR A 175 21.31 18.29 -16.39
C THR A 175 22.51 17.35 -16.34
N ASN A 176 22.97 16.99 -15.14
CA ASN A 176 24.21 16.23 -14.90
C ASN A 176 23.93 14.80 -14.41
N ALA A 177 22.93 14.14 -15.00
CA ALA A 177 22.58 12.80 -14.59
C ALA A 177 23.65 11.77 -14.97
N THR A 178 24.27 11.17 -13.99
CA THR A 178 25.02 9.93 -14.14
C THR A 178 24.07 8.78 -13.82
N ALA A 179 23.37 8.28 -14.82
CA ALA A 179 22.58 7.08 -14.61
C ALA A 179 23.50 5.93 -14.20
N SER A 180 23.25 5.29 -13.07
CA SER A 180 23.94 4.05 -12.71
C SER A 180 23.51 2.96 -13.70
N PRO A 181 24.42 2.36 -14.46
CA PRO A 181 24.03 1.37 -15.44
C PRO A 181 23.46 0.14 -14.75
N ARG A 182 22.27 -0.25 -15.15
CA ARG A 182 21.80 -1.60 -14.88
C ARG A 182 22.67 -2.56 -15.71
N PRO A 183 23.30 -3.59 -15.10
CA PRO A 183 24.04 -4.57 -15.86
C PRO A 183 23.17 -5.19 -16.97
N GLY A 184 23.59 -5.05 -18.22
CA GLY A 184 22.85 -5.56 -19.39
C GLY A 184 21.71 -4.67 -19.90
N ALA A 185 21.45 -3.51 -19.29
CA ALA A 185 20.59 -2.49 -19.86
C ALA A 185 21.41 -1.30 -20.30
N GLU A 186 21.19 -0.81 -21.52
CA GLU A 186 21.70 0.50 -21.92
C GLU A 186 21.10 1.55 -20.97
N THR A 187 21.96 2.28 -20.29
CA THR A 187 21.53 3.48 -19.57
C THR A 187 21.07 4.50 -20.59
N LYS A 188 19.80 4.71 -20.66
CA LYS A 188 19.28 5.78 -21.50
C LYS A 188 19.13 7.02 -20.64
N PRO A 189 19.98 8.04 -20.81
CA PRO A 189 19.77 9.38 -20.22
C PRO A 189 18.41 9.95 -20.57
N GLU A 190 17.77 9.41 -21.60
CA GLU A 190 16.42 9.74 -22.07
C GLU A 190 15.33 9.65 -21.00
N SER A 191 15.55 8.89 -19.92
CA SER A 191 14.61 8.87 -18.77
C SER A 191 14.66 10.16 -17.95
N LEU A 192 15.66 11.00 -18.14
CA LEU A 192 15.91 12.20 -17.32
C LEU A 192 15.63 13.48 -18.11
N HIS A 193 14.90 13.69 -18.97
CA HIS A 193 14.54 14.86 -19.78
C HIS A 193 14.77 16.21 -19.04
N PRO A 194 16.00 16.74 -18.98
CA PRO A 194 16.23 18.09 -18.49
C PRO A 194 15.64 19.11 -19.49
N PRO A 195 15.16 20.26 -19.02
CA PRO A 195 14.69 21.30 -19.92
C PRO A 195 15.75 21.72 -20.92
N ALA A 196 15.38 21.86 -22.21
CA ALA A 196 16.31 22.16 -23.29
C ALA A 196 17.06 23.51 -23.12
N ASP A 197 16.43 24.47 -22.45
CA ASP A 197 17.01 25.78 -22.14
C ASP A 197 17.80 25.82 -20.81
N GLY A 198 17.89 24.66 -20.10
CA GLY A 198 18.58 24.54 -18.82
C GLY A 198 17.92 25.27 -17.64
N LYS A 199 16.72 25.84 -17.83
CA LYS A 199 16.03 26.54 -16.75
C LYS A 199 15.19 25.59 -15.90
N LEU A 200 14.95 25.99 -14.65
CA LEU A 200 14.07 25.24 -13.75
C LEU A 200 12.62 25.35 -14.22
N LEU A 201 11.90 24.23 -14.15
CA LEU A 201 10.46 24.20 -14.33
C LEU A 201 9.78 25.04 -13.26
N GLN A 202 8.94 25.97 -13.65
CA GLN A 202 8.23 26.80 -12.69
C GLN A 202 6.94 26.10 -12.23
N PRO A 203 6.71 25.98 -10.91
CA PRO A 203 5.45 25.49 -10.38
C PRO A 203 4.28 26.36 -10.85
N GLY A 204 3.15 25.73 -11.11
CA GLY A 204 1.92 26.38 -11.53
C GLY A 204 0.70 25.91 -10.73
N ALA A 205 -0.48 26.39 -11.09
CA ALA A 205 -1.72 26.09 -10.35
C ALA A 205 -2.09 24.60 -10.29
N LEU A 206 -1.57 23.79 -11.22
CA LEU A 206 -1.79 22.33 -11.23
C LEU A 206 -0.72 21.55 -10.46
N ASP A 207 0.31 22.20 -9.92
CA ASP A 207 1.34 21.50 -9.17
C ASP A 207 0.99 21.40 -7.68
N ALA A 208 1.52 20.36 -7.05
CA ALA A 208 1.41 20.16 -5.61
C ALA A 208 2.28 21.15 -4.83
N ASP A 209 1.84 21.50 -3.63
CA ASP A 209 2.61 22.21 -2.62
C ASP A 209 3.31 21.20 -1.69
N ILE A 210 4.64 21.23 -1.64
CA ILE A 210 5.46 20.37 -0.79
C ILE A 210 5.74 21.11 0.52
N LEU A 211 5.21 20.62 1.63
CA LEU A 211 5.43 21.23 2.93
C LEU A 211 6.78 20.87 3.53
N TRP A 212 7.17 19.62 3.40
CA TRP A 212 8.50 19.10 3.74
C TRP A 212 8.78 17.79 2.99
N ARG A 213 10.06 17.44 2.91
CA ARG A 213 10.52 16.15 2.37
C ARG A 213 11.64 15.57 3.23
N PHE A 214 11.78 14.24 3.18
CA PHE A 214 12.90 13.49 3.75
C PHE A 214 13.42 12.51 2.70
N ASP A 215 14.64 12.68 2.24
CA ASP A 215 15.27 11.84 1.22
C ASP A 215 15.89 10.59 1.87
N LEU A 216 15.30 9.42 1.63
CA LEU A 216 15.75 8.15 2.22
C LEU A 216 17.20 7.84 1.88
N VAL A 217 17.66 8.18 0.68
CA VAL A 217 19.03 7.92 0.23
C VAL A 217 19.98 8.92 0.87
N ALA A 218 19.74 10.22 0.67
CA ALA A 218 20.67 11.27 1.06
C ALA A 218 20.75 11.46 2.59
N GLU A 219 19.64 11.29 3.31
CA GLU A 219 19.53 11.59 4.74
C GLU A 219 19.65 10.35 5.64
N ALA A 220 19.41 9.14 5.11
CA ALA A 220 19.47 7.92 5.90
C ALA A 220 20.27 6.76 5.27
N GLY A 221 20.87 6.97 4.09
CA GLY A 221 21.63 5.92 3.38
C GLY A 221 20.81 4.71 2.95
N ILE A 222 19.48 4.87 2.87
CA ILE A 222 18.53 3.81 2.52
C ILE A 222 18.37 3.80 1.01
N TRP A 223 18.51 2.63 0.38
CA TRP A 223 18.31 2.47 -1.05
C TRP A 223 17.09 1.60 -1.32
N PRO A 224 15.91 2.21 -1.57
CA PRO A 224 14.73 1.47 -2.00
C PRO A 224 14.98 0.69 -3.28
N HIS A 225 14.39 -0.49 -3.39
CA HIS A 225 14.37 -1.28 -4.60
C HIS A 225 13.00 -1.13 -5.28
N ASP A 226 12.98 -0.85 -6.58
CA ASP A 226 11.77 -0.59 -7.39
C ASP A 226 10.90 0.55 -6.83
N ALA A 227 11.53 1.66 -6.46
CA ALA A 227 10.94 2.75 -5.71
C ALA A 227 10.34 2.28 -4.37
N ALA A 228 9.89 3.19 -3.54
CA ALA A 228 9.23 2.80 -2.31
C ALA A 228 7.72 2.67 -2.55
N HIS A 229 7.16 1.52 -2.21
CA HIS A 229 5.73 1.24 -2.36
C HIS A 229 4.96 1.32 -1.03
N SER A 230 5.63 1.76 0.03
CA SER A 230 5.05 1.77 1.37
C SER A 230 3.88 2.75 1.50
N SER A 231 2.79 2.30 2.15
CA SER A 231 1.77 3.19 2.68
C SER A 231 2.10 3.53 4.13
N ILE A 232 2.17 4.81 4.44
CA ILE A 232 2.62 5.31 5.74
C ILE A 232 1.57 5.07 6.82
N LEU A 233 1.99 4.56 7.98
CA LEU A 233 1.15 4.43 9.16
C LEU A 233 1.31 5.65 10.06
N ILE A 234 0.21 6.32 10.38
CA ILE A 234 0.21 7.46 11.32
C ILE A 234 -0.21 6.99 12.71
N HIS A 235 0.61 7.31 13.72
CA HIS A 235 0.25 7.15 15.12
C HIS A 235 0.70 8.35 15.94
N GLY A 236 -0.25 9.15 16.40
CA GLY A 236 0.01 10.42 17.09
C GLY A 236 0.76 11.40 16.19
N ASN A 237 1.93 11.85 16.59
CA ASN A 237 2.79 12.74 15.81
C ASN A 237 3.86 12.00 14.99
N HIS A 238 3.73 10.70 14.83
CA HIS A 238 4.76 9.87 14.21
C HIS A 238 4.26 9.18 12.95
N LEU A 239 5.13 9.11 11.94
CA LEU A 239 4.96 8.36 10.71
C LEU A 239 5.84 7.11 10.78
N TYR A 240 5.24 5.93 10.70
CA TYR A 240 5.95 4.66 10.62
C TYR A 240 5.88 4.16 9.18
N LEU A 241 7.02 3.87 8.58
CA LEU A 241 7.05 3.42 7.19
C LEU A 241 8.13 2.36 6.94
N ASN A 242 7.80 1.46 6.04
CA ASN A 242 8.73 0.56 5.40
C ASN A 242 9.60 1.35 4.42
N THR A 243 10.89 1.18 4.49
CA THR A 243 11.86 1.91 3.65
C THR A 243 12.01 1.32 2.26
N ALA A 244 11.47 0.11 2.03
CA ALA A 244 11.70 -0.67 0.82
C ALA A 244 13.18 -0.91 0.49
N ASN A 245 14.09 -0.80 1.48
CA ASN A 245 15.50 -1.11 1.29
C ASN A 245 15.66 -2.57 0.84
N GLY A 246 16.34 -2.79 -0.27
CA GLY A 246 16.39 -4.09 -0.91
C GLY A 246 17.64 -4.32 -1.75
N VAL A 247 17.53 -5.24 -2.70
CA VAL A 247 18.64 -5.58 -3.60
C VAL A 247 18.99 -4.44 -4.55
N ASP A 248 20.20 -4.47 -5.08
CA ASP A 248 20.60 -3.59 -6.18
C ASP A 248 19.93 -4.00 -7.51
N ASN A 249 20.17 -3.23 -8.56
CA ASN A 249 19.59 -3.49 -9.89
C ASN A 249 20.05 -4.82 -10.53
N THR A 250 21.02 -5.51 -9.96
CA THR A 250 21.45 -6.85 -10.38
C THR A 250 20.63 -7.97 -9.76
N HIS A 251 19.86 -7.70 -8.70
CA HIS A 251 19.16 -8.67 -7.86
C HIS A 251 20.07 -9.72 -7.20
N LYS A 252 21.35 -9.39 -7.00
CA LYS A 252 22.35 -10.34 -6.46
C LYS A 252 22.94 -9.94 -5.12
N ARG A 253 22.74 -8.70 -4.70
CA ARG A 253 23.28 -8.19 -3.42
C ARG A 253 22.43 -7.04 -2.90
N ILE A 254 22.43 -6.88 -1.59
CA ILE A 254 21.83 -5.72 -0.94
C ILE A 254 22.71 -4.50 -1.16
N ARG A 255 22.11 -3.40 -1.59
CA ARG A 255 22.83 -2.16 -1.86
C ARG A 255 23.25 -1.44 -0.58
N ALA A 256 22.39 -1.45 0.44
CA ALA A 256 22.63 -0.85 1.75
C ALA A 256 22.31 -1.87 2.87
N PRO A 257 23.23 -2.83 3.16
CA PRO A 257 22.95 -3.93 4.09
C PRO A 257 22.78 -3.49 5.55
N ASP A 258 23.34 -2.34 5.93
CA ASP A 258 23.27 -1.78 7.30
C ASP A 258 22.11 -0.77 7.47
N ALA A 259 21.37 -0.48 6.40
CA ALA A 259 20.27 0.47 6.44
C ALA A 259 19.03 -0.12 7.13
N PRO A 260 18.24 0.71 7.85
CA PRO A 260 17.02 0.24 8.49
C PRO A 260 15.93 -0.09 7.44
N SER A 261 15.10 -1.08 7.76
CA SER A 261 13.92 -1.45 6.97
C SER A 261 12.62 -0.81 7.45
N LEU A 262 12.57 -0.41 8.73
CA LEU A 262 11.47 0.34 9.33
C LEU A 262 12.00 1.59 10.01
N ILE A 263 11.46 2.76 9.64
CA ILE A 263 11.82 4.06 10.25
C ILE A 263 10.59 4.78 10.79
N VAL A 264 10.87 5.75 11.66
CA VAL A 264 9.86 6.64 12.24
C VAL A 264 10.27 8.08 12.01
N LEU A 265 9.38 8.85 11.38
CA LEU A 265 9.57 10.29 11.17
C LEU A 265 8.61 11.11 12.04
N ASP A 266 9.02 12.32 12.38
CA ASP A 266 8.13 13.35 12.92
C ASP A 266 7.16 13.79 11.82
N LYS A 267 5.86 13.73 12.10
CA LYS A 267 4.80 14.03 11.13
C LYS A 267 4.82 15.48 10.65
N THR A 268 5.27 16.40 11.50
CA THR A 268 5.23 17.84 11.21
C THR A 268 6.44 18.33 10.44
N THR A 269 7.61 17.73 10.71
CA THR A 269 8.89 18.22 10.19
C THR A 269 9.59 17.28 9.23
N GLY A 270 9.16 16.01 9.14
CA GLY A 270 9.85 14.97 8.38
C GLY A 270 11.15 14.46 9.05
N ARG A 271 11.53 14.94 10.22
CA ARG A 271 12.76 14.55 10.89
C ARG A 271 12.76 13.08 11.30
N LEU A 272 13.86 12.36 11.07
CA LEU A 272 14.06 10.98 11.50
C LEU A 272 14.15 10.91 13.04
N LEU A 273 13.28 10.10 13.64
CA LEU A 273 13.17 9.94 15.10
C LEU A 273 13.62 8.57 15.59
N ALA A 274 13.33 7.52 14.84
CA ALA A 274 13.69 6.17 15.23
C ALA A 274 13.84 5.24 14.02
N ARG A 275 14.49 4.10 14.25
CA ARG A 275 14.70 3.04 13.27
C ARG A 275 14.66 1.67 13.93
N ASP A 276 14.43 0.61 13.13
CA ASP A 276 14.69 -0.74 13.60
C ASP A 276 16.21 -0.96 13.81
N ASP A 277 16.52 -1.97 14.63
CA ASP A 277 17.90 -2.40 14.94
C ASP A 277 18.03 -3.93 14.81
N GLU A 278 17.20 -4.52 13.94
CA GLU A 278 17.07 -5.98 13.81
C GLU A 278 17.93 -6.56 12.68
N ASN A 279 18.78 -5.74 12.05
CA ASN A 279 19.63 -6.12 10.92
C ASN A 279 18.84 -6.81 9.79
N ILE A 280 17.65 -6.31 9.50
CA ILE A 280 16.73 -6.90 8.52
C ILE A 280 17.33 -6.84 7.12
N ALA A 281 17.90 -5.68 6.77
CA ALA A 281 18.37 -5.39 5.41
C ALA A 281 19.38 -6.40 4.89
N SER A 282 20.34 -6.84 5.72
CA SER A 282 21.37 -7.80 5.32
C SER A 282 20.82 -9.17 4.87
N ASN A 283 19.59 -9.48 5.24
CA ASN A 283 18.91 -10.74 4.96
C ASN A 283 17.66 -10.59 4.07
N VAL A 284 17.50 -9.46 3.39
CA VAL A 284 16.41 -9.26 2.42
C VAL A 284 16.73 -9.99 1.13
N PHE A 285 15.84 -10.90 0.70
CA PHE A 285 16.06 -11.68 -0.50
C PHE A 285 15.84 -10.86 -1.79
N HIS A 286 14.81 -10.04 -1.81
CA HIS A 286 14.50 -9.14 -2.92
C HIS A 286 14.13 -7.75 -2.38
N ASN A 287 12.93 -7.60 -1.88
CA ASN A 287 12.40 -6.36 -1.30
C ASN A 287 11.20 -6.67 -0.40
N THR A 288 10.65 -5.65 0.23
CA THR A 288 9.36 -5.71 0.89
C THR A 288 8.60 -4.40 0.66
N TRP A 289 7.29 -4.53 0.37
CA TRP A 289 6.39 -3.39 0.18
C TRP A 289 5.29 -3.35 1.24
N ALA A 290 5.34 -4.28 2.21
CA ALA A 290 4.35 -4.36 3.27
C ALA A 290 4.37 -3.12 4.16
N ALA A 291 3.28 -2.37 4.18
CA ALA A 291 3.12 -1.28 5.12
C ALA A 291 2.94 -1.81 6.55
N PRO A 292 3.45 -1.12 7.58
CA PRO A 292 3.22 -1.52 8.96
C PRO A 292 1.74 -1.37 9.34
N SER A 293 1.28 -2.20 10.26
CA SER A 293 -0.02 -2.07 10.93
C SER A 293 0.16 -1.80 12.43
N LEU A 294 -0.94 -1.43 13.10
CA LEU A 294 -0.94 -1.11 14.52
C LEU A 294 -2.19 -1.66 15.20
N ALA A 295 -2.04 -2.12 16.42
CA ALA A 295 -3.18 -2.45 17.26
C ALA A 295 -2.85 -2.34 18.76
N LYS A 296 -3.91 -2.38 19.60
CA LYS A 296 -3.77 -2.62 21.03
C LYS A 296 -3.90 -4.11 21.31
N VAL A 297 -2.89 -4.68 21.97
CA VAL A 297 -2.83 -6.07 22.42
C VAL A 297 -2.55 -6.08 23.91
N ASN A 298 -3.42 -6.70 24.70
CA ASN A 298 -3.28 -6.73 26.18
C ASN A 298 -3.01 -5.34 26.79
N GLY A 299 -3.71 -4.31 26.28
CA GLY A 299 -3.56 -2.93 26.73
C GLY A 299 -2.34 -2.17 26.19
N ARG A 300 -1.41 -2.83 25.51
CA ARG A 300 -0.20 -2.24 24.89
C ARG A 300 -0.46 -1.92 23.41
N THR A 301 -0.01 -0.78 22.97
CA THR A 301 0.02 -0.48 21.52
C THR A 301 1.24 -1.11 20.89
N LEU A 302 1.06 -1.85 19.80
CA LEU A 302 2.13 -2.51 19.04
C LEU A 302 2.08 -2.10 17.58
N ILE A 303 3.26 -1.94 16.98
CA ILE A 303 3.47 -1.77 15.54
C ILE A 303 3.88 -3.14 14.98
N PHE A 304 3.15 -3.67 14.02
CA PHE A 304 3.49 -4.91 13.33
C PHE A 304 4.13 -4.61 11.99
N PHE A 305 5.20 -5.31 11.68
CA PHE A 305 5.99 -5.11 10.49
C PHE A 305 6.44 -6.44 9.89
N CYS A 306 6.30 -6.59 8.58
CA CYS A 306 6.81 -7.74 7.83
C CYS A 306 8.14 -7.34 7.19
N GLY A 307 9.23 -7.96 7.64
CA GLY A 307 10.55 -7.73 7.07
C GLY A 307 10.76 -8.47 5.76
N GLY A 308 11.57 -7.88 4.86
CA GLY A 308 11.98 -8.53 3.60
C GLY A 308 12.86 -9.77 3.79
N ASN A 309 13.24 -10.08 5.02
CA ASN A 309 13.91 -11.32 5.44
C ASN A 309 12.93 -12.45 5.80
N GLY A 310 11.62 -12.26 5.57
CA GLY A 310 10.60 -13.27 5.86
C GLY A 310 10.24 -13.40 7.33
N ILE A 311 10.52 -12.40 8.14
CA ILE A 311 10.18 -12.39 9.58
C ILE A 311 9.12 -11.32 9.85
N VAL A 312 8.12 -11.69 10.65
CA VAL A 312 7.10 -10.77 11.17
C VAL A 312 7.55 -10.26 12.53
N TYR A 313 7.60 -8.95 12.68
CA TYR A 313 8.03 -8.27 13.90
C TYR A 313 6.89 -7.54 14.57
N ALA A 314 6.97 -7.39 15.89
CA ALA A 314 6.20 -6.42 16.64
C ALA A 314 7.13 -5.50 17.42
N PHE A 315 6.85 -4.20 17.37
CA PHE A 315 7.61 -3.18 18.08
C PHE A 315 6.70 -2.34 18.99
N GLU A 316 7.26 -1.80 20.07
CA GLU A 316 6.60 -0.72 20.80
C GLU A 316 6.70 0.58 19.97
N PRO A 317 5.63 1.39 19.88
CA PRO A 317 5.75 2.72 19.31
C PRO A 317 6.64 3.59 20.18
N ILE A 318 7.36 4.55 19.56
CA ILE A 318 8.14 5.52 20.33
C ILE A 318 7.22 6.41 21.17
N GLY A 319 7.74 6.89 22.31
CA GLY A 319 7.02 7.79 23.21
C GLY A 319 6.68 9.13 22.55
N ARG A 320 5.58 9.77 23.00
CA ARG A 320 5.14 11.07 22.48
C ARG A 320 6.22 12.17 22.57
N ASN A 321 7.08 12.10 23.57
CA ASN A 321 8.16 13.06 23.83
C ASN A 321 9.52 12.41 23.51
N ALA A 322 9.70 11.98 22.27
CA ALA A 322 11.00 11.47 21.83
C ALA A 322 12.10 12.53 22.05
N PRO A 323 13.25 12.18 22.64
CA PRO A 323 14.35 13.13 22.83
C PRO A 323 14.73 13.80 21.52
N THR A 324 15.01 15.09 21.58
CA THR A 324 15.53 15.83 20.42
C THR A 324 17.02 15.57 20.32
N GLY A 325 17.49 15.00 19.20
CA GLY A 325 18.91 14.91 18.87
C GLY A 325 19.46 13.53 18.52
N GLU A 326 18.89 12.45 19.05
CA GLU A 326 19.33 11.08 18.72
C GLU A 326 18.24 10.27 18.06
N VAL A 327 18.62 9.51 17.02
CA VAL A 327 17.72 8.52 16.38
C VAL A 327 17.61 7.31 17.29
N GLN A 328 16.40 7.05 17.80
CA GLN A 328 16.13 5.95 18.72
C GLN A 328 16.12 4.60 18.00
N LYS A 329 16.36 3.52 18.74
CA LYS A 329 16.11 2.16 18.31
C LYS A 329 14.70 1.76 18.71
N LEU A 330 13.94 1.19 17.78
CA LEU A 330 12.63 0.61 18.08
C LEU A 330 12.81 -0.61 18.99
N LYS A 331 11.97 -0.69 20.03
CA LYS A 331 12.00 -1.81 20.97
C LYS A 331 11.14 -2.96 20.44
N LYS A 332 11.80 -4.05 20.04
CA LYS A 332 11.14 -5.28 19.62
C LYS A 332 10.39 -5.94 20.78
N VAL A 333 9.17 -6.40 20.53
CA VAL A 333 8.31 -7.14 21.46
C VAL A 333 8.30 -8.62 21.14
N PHE A 334 8.15 -8.95 19.85
CA PHE A 334 8.30 -10.31 19.36
C PHE A 334 8.84 -10.36 17.94
N GLN A 335 9.29 -11.53 17.54
CA GLN A 335 9.53 -11.91 16.15
C GLN A 335 8.89 -13.28 15.88
N PHE A 336 8.46 -13.49 14.64
CA PHE A 336 7.92 -14.74 14.13
C PHE A 336 8.56 -15.05 12.77
N ASP A 337 9.34 -16.12 12.70
CA ASP A 337 9.88 -16.61 11.42
C ASP A 337 8.73 -17.22 10.61
N PHE A 338 8.39 -16.55 9.50
CA PHE A 338 7.27 -16.97 8.67
C PHE A 338 7.52 -18.35 8.02
N ASP A 339 8.79 -18.69 7.76
CA ASP A 339 9.19 -19.91 7.11
C ASP A 339 10.53 -20.44 7.68
N PRO A 340 10.48 -21.15 8.83
CA PRO A 340 11.69 -21.64 9.47
C PRO A 340 12.51 -22.64 8.64
N SER A 341 11.90 -23.26 7.61
CA SER A 341 12.57 -24.20 6.71
C SER A 341 13.36 -23.52 5.58
N ALA A 342 13.12 -22.22 5.34
CA ALA A 342 13.78 -21.49 4.27
C ALA A 342 15.28 -21.23 4.57
N PRO A 343 16.13 -21.14 3.53
CA PRO A 343 17.53 -20.73 3.68
C PRO A 343 17.67 -19.36 4.37
N LYS A 344 18.60 -19.25 5.32
CA LYS A 344 18.86 -18.02 6.09
C LYS A 344 20.26 -17.43 5.85
N THR A 345 21.12 -18.15 5.16
CA THR A 345 22.48 -17.71 4.84
C THR A 345 22.73 -17.79 3.35
N GLU A 346 23.61 -16.92 2.82
CA GLU A 346 23.97 -16.87 1.39
C GLU A 346 22.72 -16.83 0.47
N ILE A 347 21.70 -16.13 0.93
CA ILE A 347 20.33 -16.18 0.42
C ILE A 347 20.24 -15.91 -1.09
N HIS A 348 21.10 -15.03 -1.64
CA HIS A 348 21.09 -14.68 -3.07
C HIS A 348 21.61 -15.79 -3.99
N LYS A 349 22.24 -16.85 -3.45
CA LYS A 349 22.56 -18.08 -4.22
C LYS A 349 21.31 -18.83 -4.68
N PHE A 350 20.17 -18.58 -4.03
CA PHE A 350 18.88 -19.18 -4.37
C PHE A 350 18.07 -18.37 -5.39
N SER A 351 18.60 -17.26 -5.90
CA SER A 351 17.91 -16.45 -6.92
C SER A 351 17.61 -17.29 -8.17
N GLY A 352 16.33 -17.34 -8.56
CA GLY A 352 15.83 -18.17 -9.66
C GLY A 352 15.53 -19.63 -9.28
N ASN A 353 15.81 -20.06 -8.06
CA ASN A 353 15.48 -21.41 -7.60
C ASN A 353 14.00 -21.50 -7.23
N ARG A 354 13.21 -22.23 -8.05
CA ARG A 354 11.76 -22.38 -7.87
C ARG A 354 11.34 -23.44 -6.86
N ARG A 355 12.29 -24.16 -6.30
CA ARG A 355 12.03 -25.21 -5.29
C ARG A 355 12.45 -24.77 -3.89
N GLU A 356 13.52 -24.00 -3.80
CA GLU A 356 14.16 -23.66 -2.55
C GLU A 356 14.67 -22.22 -2.59
N SER A 357 14.18 -21.37 -1.70
CA SER A 357 14.64 -19.99 -1.54
C SER A 357 14.16 -19.42 -0.21
N PRO A 358 14.69 -18.28 0.23
CA PRO A 358 14.03 -17.48 1.27
C PRO A 358 12.57 -17.19 0.94
N SER A 359 11.77 -16.96 1.97
CA SER A 359 10.41 -16.47 1.83
C SER A 359 10.35 -14.95 1.95
N ASN A 360 9.44 -14.34 1.20
CA ASN A 360 9.14 -12.91 1.20
C ASN A 360 7.69 -12.67 1.63
N ILE A 361 7.42 -11.50 2.20
CA ILE A 361 6.08 -11.10 2.61
C ILE A 361 5.79 -9.74 1.97
N TYR A 362 4.91 -9.71 0.97
CA TYR A 362 4.52 -8.48 0.27
C TYR A 362 3.22 -7.88 0.78
N GLY A 363 2.31 -8.73 1.27
CA GLY A 363 1.07 -8.29 1.89
C GLY A 363 1.29 -7.66 3.27
N MET A 364 0.42 -6.76 3.66
CA MET A 364 0.47 -6.13 4.99
C MET A 364 0.02 -7.10 6.08
N PRO A 365 0.60 -7.02 7.31
CA PRO A 365 0.11 -7.79 8.44
C PRO A 365 -1.25 -7.23 8.89
N VAL A 366 -2.30 -8.03 8.79
CA VAL A 366 -3.67 -7.64 9.16
C VAL A 366 -3.98 -8.07 10.58
N PHE A 367 -4.31 -7.13 11.45
CA PHE A 367 -4.67 -7.42 12.83
C PHE A 367 -6.19 -7.46 13.04
N VAL A 368 -6.68 -8.60 13.57
CA VAL A 368 -8.08 -8.75 13.99
C VAL A 368 -8.15 -9.63 15.25
N ARG A 369 -8.71 -9.11 16.35
CA ARG A 369 -8.98 -9.85 17.59
C ARG A 369 -7.79 -10.68 18.09
N ASP A 370 -6.69 -10.00 18.39
CA ASP A 370 -5.44 -10.61 18.91
C ASP A 370 -4.74 -11.59 17.95
N ARG A 371 -5.11 -11.56 16.68
CA ARG A 371 -4.50 -12.38 15.62
C ARG A 371 -3.94 -11.50 14.52
N LEU A 372 -2.77 -11.90 14.02
CA LEU A 372 -2.21 -11.38 12.77
C LEU A 372 -2.45 -12.39 11.66
N TYR A 373 -3.00 -11.91 10.57
CA TYR A 373 -3.17 -12.67 9.34
C TYR A 373 -2.14 -12.15 8.34
N VAL A 374 -1.24 -13.02 7.92
CA VAL A 374 -0.11 -12.69 7.05
C VAL A 374 -0.06 -13.69 5.91
N ALA A 375 0.04 -13.17 4.69
CA ALA A 375 0.26 -13.98 3.50
C ALA A 375 1.66 -13.72 2.95
N GLY A 376 2.38 -14.80 2.61
CA GLY A 376 3.76 -14.73 2.14
C GLY A 376 4.24 -16.07 1.60
N GLY A 377 5.47 -16.12 1.16
CA GLY A 377 6.09 -17.31 0.56
C GLY A 377 7.26 -16.96 -0.32
N GLY A 378 7.53 -17.76 -1.34
CA GLY A 378 8.59 -17.47 -2.29
C GLY A 378 8.35 -16.17 -3.05
N ASP A 379 9.42 -15.50 -3.41
CA ASP A 379 9.38 -14.30 -4.24
C ASP A 379 8.81 -14.61 -5.64
N LEU A 380 7.95 -13.73 -6.15
CA LEU A 380 7.26 -13.93 -7.43
C LEU A 380 8.23 -14.11 -8.60
N TRP A 381 9.30 -13.32 -8.65
CA TRP A 381 10.25 -13.29 -9.77
C TRP A 381 11.43 -14.25 -9.58
N TRP A 382 11.92 -14.39 -8.34
CA TRP A 382 13.21 -15.02 -8.05
C TRP A 382 13.15 -16.22 -7.10
N GLY A 383 12.03 -16.40 -6.37
CA GLY A 383 11.92 -17.38 -5.30
C GLY A 383 11.15 -18.65 -5.67
N LYS A 384 11.02 -19.52 -4.67
CA LYS A 384 10.28 -20.77 -4.71
C LYS A 384 8.78 -20.54 -4.96
N ASN A 385 8.08 -21.59 -5.40
CA ASN A 385 6.64 -21.49 -5.70
C ASN A 385 5.74 -21.57 -4.45
N GLU A 386 6.24 -22.05 -3.32
CA GLU A 386 5.45 -22.22 -2.11
C GLU A 386 5.03 -20.90 -1.48
N ALA A 387 3.78 -20.83 -1.06
CA ALA A 387 3.23 -19.69 -0.34
C ALA A 387 2.13 -20.14 0.64
N TRP A 388 1.88 -19.32 1.65
CA TRP A 388 0.90 -19.61 2.71
C TRP A 388 0.17 -18.35 3.15
N LEU A 389 -1.05 -18.55 3.65
CA LEU A 389 -1.73 -17.65 4.56
C LEU A 389 -1.57 -18.20 5.98
N LYS A 390 -1.01 -17.42 6.89
CA LYS A 390 -0.79 -17.82 8.29
C LYS A 390 -1.53 -16.90 9.25
N CYS A 391 -2.06 -17.51 10.32
CA CYS A 391 -2.61 -16.81 11.47
C CYS A 391 -1.66 -16.96 12.65
N ILE A 392 -1.25 -15.81 13.22
CA ILE A 392 -0.23 -15.72 14.27
C ILE A 392 -0.88 -15.13 15.53
N ASP A 393 -0.52 -15.64 16.68
CA ASP A 393 -0.95 -15.12 17.98
C ASP A 393 -0.16 -13.86 18.35
N ALA A 394 -0.81 -12.71 18.28
CA ALA A 394 -0.20 -11.42 18.57
C ALA A 394 -0.02 -11.11 20.07
N THR A 395 -0.50 -11.99 20.96
CA THR A 395 -0.46 -11.75 22.42
C THR A 395 0.86 -12.17 23.07
N GLN A 396 1.70 -12.91 22.34
CA GLN A 396 2.95 -13.45 22.83
C GLN A 396 4.11 -12.44 22.77
N THR A 397 5.25 -12.79 23.36
CA THR A 397 6.47 -11.95 23.39
C THR A 397 7.71 -12.81 23.18
N GLY A 398 8.81 -12.20 22.73
CA GLY A 398 10.07 -12.89 22.46
C GLY A 398 10.09 -13.53 21.07
N ASP A 399 10.85 -14.61 20.90
CA ASP A 399 10.82 -15.39 19.67
C ASP A 399 9.65 -16.39 19.72
N ILE A 400 8.62 -16.10 18.94
CA ILE A 400 7.39 -16.90 18.90
C ILE A 400 7.33 -17.84 17.68
N SER A 401 8.43 -18.05 17.00
CA SER A 401 8.50 -18.84 15.75
C SER A 401 8.02 -20.28 15.92
N THR A 402 8.17 -20.87 17.11
CA THR A 402 7.77 -22.25 17.41
C THR A 402 6.36 -22.39 17.97
N ASN A 403 5.81 -21.39 18.62
CA ASN A 403 4.55 -21.46 19.37
C ASN A 403 3.53 -20.37 19.02
N GLY A 404 3.91 -19.38 18.21
CA GLY A 404 3.03 -18.30 17.79
C GLY A 404 2.09 -18.64 16.63
N LEU A 405 2.34 -19.74 15.92
CA LEU A 405 1.50 -20.16 14.79
C LEU A 405 0.18 -20.75 15.31
N VAL A 406 -0.95 -20.14 14.95
CA VAL A 406 -2.29 -20.65 15.25
C VAL A 406 -2.73 -21.66 14.20
N TRP A 407 -2.58 -21.30 12.92
CA TRP A 407 -2.83 -22.18 11.77
C TRP A 407 -2.11 -21.66 10.53
N SER A 408 -1.90 -22.54 9.56
CA SER A 408 -1.33 -22.25 8.24
C SER A 408 -2.20 -22.89 7.16
N TYR A 409 -2.46 -22.11 6.09
CA TYR A 409 -3.21 -22.56 4.92
C TYR A 409 -2.33 -22.39 3.68
N PRO A 410 -2.09 -23.47 2.90
CA PRO A 410 -1.28 -23.39 1.68
C PRO A 410 -2.03 -22.64 0.57
N LEU A 411 -1.30 -21.77 -0.13
CA LEU A 411 -1.75 -21.10 -1.34
C LEU A 411 -1.18 -21.84 -2.57
N GLU A 412 -1.73 -21.57 -3.74
CA GLU A 412 -1.29 -22.24 -4.97
C GLU A 412 0.09 -21.82 -5.41
N LYS A 413 0.37 -20.52 -5.30
CA LYS A 413 1.67 -19.91 -5.66
C LYS A 413 1.91 -18.64 -4.83
N HIS A 414 2.91 -17.86 -5.27
CA HIS A 414 3.28 -16.56 -4.72
C HIS A 414 2.06 -15.68 -4.39
N VAL A 415 2.19 -14.82 -3.43
CA VAL A 415 1.11 -13.93 -2.99
C VAL A 415 1.62 -12.49 -2.82
N MET A 416 0.92 -11.56 -3.46
CA MET A 416 1.14 -10.11 -3.33
C MET A 416 0.05 -9.47 -2.47
N SER A 417 -1.11 -10.12 -2.41
CA SER A 417 -2.32 -9.61 -1.76
C SER A 417 -2.22 -9.55 -0.24
N THR A 418 -2.81 -8.52 0.34
CA THR A 418 -3.13 -8.46 1.77
C THR A 418 -4.46 -9.16 2.03
N PRO A 419 -4.59 -10.01 3.06
CA PRO A 419 -5.85 -10.69 3.35
C PRO A 419 -6.93 -9.71 3.81
N ALA A 420 -8.21 -10.03 3.52
CA ALA A 420 -9.39 -9.37 4.06
C ALA A 420 -10.07 -10.29 5.07
N VAL A 421 -10.28 -9.80 6.30
CA VAL A 421 -10.88 -10.58 7.39
C VAL A 421 -12.22 -9.95 7.77
N SER A 422 -13.31 -10.67 7.57
CA SER A 422 -14.67 -10.20 7.89
C SER A 422 -15.55 -11.36 8.31
N ASP A 423 -16.38 -11.15 9.33
CA ASP A 423 -17.41 -12.08 9.80
C ASP A 423 -16.94 -13.54 9.99
N GLY A 424 -15.70 -13.70 10.51
CA GLY A 424 -15.11 -15.01 10.74
C GLY A 424 -14.56 -15.69 9.49
N LEU A 425 -14.48 -14.98 8.38
CA LEU A 425 -13.91 -15.43 7.10
C LEU A 425 -12.63 -14.65 6.79
N VAL A 426 -11.73 -15.31 6.06
CA VAL A 426 -10.55 -14.67 5.47
C VAL A 426 -10.58 -14.91 3.97
N PHE A 427 -10.47 -13.81 3.22
CA PHE A 427 -10.39 -13.81 1.77
C PHE A 427 -8.97 -13.45 1.35
N ILE A 428 -8.39 -14.23 0.43
CA ILE A 428 -7.05 -14.03 -0.10
C ILE A 428 -6.98 -14.50 -1.56
N ALA A 429 -6.21 -13.82 -2.38
CA ALA A 429 -5.93 -14.25 -3.75
C ALA A 429 -4.43 -14.40 -3.96
N ASP A 430 -4.02 -15.36 -4.77
CA ASP A 430 -2.63 -15.62 -5.10
C ASP A 430 -2.30 -15.43 -6.60
N CYS A 431 -1.03 -15.42 -6.95
CA CYS A 431 -0.56 -15.33 -8.31
C CYS A 431 -0.72 -16.65 -9.09
N GLY A 432 -1.15 -17.73 -8.43
CA GLY A 432 -1.57 -19.00 -9.04
C GLY A 432 -2.95 -18.95 -9.67
N ARG A 433 -3.59 -17.76 -9.70
CA ARG A 433 -4.93 -17.51 -10.24
C ARG A 433 -6.03 -18.19 -9.43
N LYS A 434 -5.85 -18.24 -8.10
CA LYS A 434 -6.89 -18.72 -7.21
C LYS A 434 -7.30 -17.65 -6.21
N PHE A 435 -8.60 -17.60 -5.98
CA PHE A 435 -9.21 -16.83 -4.92
C PHE A 435 -9.77 -17.78 -3.87
N HIS A 436 -9.45 -17.53 -2.62
CA HIS A 436 -9.69 -18.44 -1.50
C HIS A 436 -10.58 -17.78 -0.44
N CYS A 437 -11.47 -18.57 0.16
CA CYS A 437 -12.17 -18.23 1.38
C CYS A 437 -11.90 -19.32 2.42
N VAL A 438 -11.38 -18.93 3.59
CA VAL A 438 -11.11 -19.85 4.70
C VAL A 438 -11.73 -19.34 6.00
N GLU A 439 -11.95 -20.24 6.96
CA GLU A 439 -12.41 -19.85 8.30
C GLU A 439 -11.29 -19.13 9.06
N ALA A 440 -11.57 -17.95 9.58
CA ALA A 440 -10.60 -17.15 10.35
C ALA A 440 -10.14 -17.85 11.64
N LYS A 441 -10.98 -18.70 12.23
CA LYS A 441 -10.70 -19.39 13.50
C LYS A 441 -9.61 -20.45 13.39
N ASN A 442 -9.60 -21.22 12.30
CA ASN A 442 -8.80 -22.46 12.19
C ASN A 442 -8.15 -22.68 10.81
N GLY A 443 -8.32 -21.74 9.86
CA GLY A 443 -7.76 -21.84 8.51
C GLY A 443 -8.41 -22.92 7.64
N LYS A 444 -9.58 -23.49 8.04
CA LYS A 444 -10.27 -24.49 7.25
C LYS A 444 -10.74 -23.88 5.91
N PRO A 445 -10.39 -24.50 4.76
CA PRO A 445 -10.88 -24.05 3.47
C PRO A 445 -12.40 -24.22 3.38
N LEU A 446 -13.08 -23.19 2.91
CA LEU A 446 -14.52 -23.22 2.63
C LEU A 446 -14.76 -23.38 1.14
N TRP A 447 -14.12 -22.55 0.33
CA TRP A 447 -14.17 -22.64 -1.12
C TRP A 447 -12.98 -21.95 -1.77
N THR A 448 -12.72 -22.34 -3.01
CA THR A 448 -11.80 -21.69 -3.92
C THR A 448 -12.49 -21.36 -5.24
N HIS A 449 -11.98 -20.38 -5.97
CA HIS A 449 -12.45 -20.00 -7.30
C HIS A 449 -11.25 -19.72 -8.20
N GLU A 450 -11.22 -20.35 -9.38
CA GLU A 450 -10.23 -20.05 -10.41
C GLU A 450 -10.58 -18.72 -11.08
N ILE A 451 -9.62 -17.81 -11.13
CA ILE A 451 -9.79 -16.48 -11.70
C ILE A 451 -8.89 -16.30 -12.92
N LYS A 452 -9.27 -15.40 -13.80
CA LYS A 452 -8.47 -15.06 -14.99
C LYS A 452 -7.38 -14.06 -14.59
N GLY A 453 -6.14 -14.43 -14.81
CA GLY A 453 -4.96 -13.60 -14.56
C GLY A 453 -4.44 -13.65 -13.11
N GLU A 454 -3.20 -13.24 -12.94
CA GLU A 454 -2.56 -13.08 -11.63
C GLU A 454 -3.23 -11.99 -10.81
N VAL A 455 -3.10 -12.06 -9.49
CA VAL A 455 -3.62 -11.04 -8.58
C VAL A 455 -2.49 -10.36 -7.82
N TRP A 456 -2.38 -9.05 -8.01
CA TRP A 456 -1.53 -8.18 -7.21
C TRP A 456 -2.35 -7.30 -6.26
N ALA A 457 -3.60 -7.01 -6.65
CA ALA A 457 -4.56 -6.34 -5.79
C ALA A 457 -4.94 -7.18 -4.57
N SER A 458 -5.40 -6.56 -3.51
CA SER A 458 -5.99 -7.26 -2.37
C SER A 458 -7.51 -7.43 -2.57
N PRO A 459 -8.12 -8.53 -2.11
CA PRO A 459 -9.57 -8.59 -2.00
C PRO A 459 -10.07 -7.52 -1.03
N TYR A 460 -11.16 -6.86 -1.36
CA TYR A 460 -11.72 -5.77 -0.55
C TYR A 460 -13.16 -6.06 -0.18
N VAL A 461 -13.47 -6.13 1.12
CA VAL A 461 -14.80 -6.48 1.63
C VAL A 461 -15.57 -5.22 2.00
N ALA A 462 -16.73 -5.04 1.39
CA ALA A 462 -17.68 -3.98 1.75
C ALA A 462 -19.11 -4.39 1.36
N ASP A 463 -20.12 -3.96 2.12
CA ASP A 463 -21.55 -4.18 1.84
C ASP A 463 -21.92 -5.66 1.59
N GLY A 464 -21.31 -6.58 2.36
CA GLY A 464 -21.52 -8.02 2.18
C GLY A 464 -20.94 -8.62 0.88
N LYS A 465 -20.04 -7.91 0.22
CA LYS A 465 -19.41 -8.28 -1.05
C LYS A 465 -17.89 -8.26 -0.94
N VAL A 466 -17.22 -9.05 -1.77
CA VAL A 466 -15.77 -9.01 -1.97
C VAL A 466 -15.50 -8.57 -3.40
N TYR A 467 -14.74 -7.51 -3.54
CA TYR A 467 -14.32 -6.93 -4.82
C TYR A 467 -12.87 -7.31 -5.09
N LEU A 468 -12.55 -7.74 -6.31
CA LEU A 468 -11.22 -8.22 -6.69
C LEU A 468 -10.90 -7.88 -8.15
N GLY A 469 -9.77 -7.25 -8.40
CA GLY A 469 -9.21 -7.01 -9.73
C GLY A 469 -8.06 -7.96 -10.05
N THR A 470 -7.82 -8.24 -11.33
CA THR A 470 -6.72 -9.09 -11.80
C THR A 470 -5.83 -8.40 -12.83
N ARG A 471 -4.64 -8.91 -13.00
CA ARG A 471 -3.64 -8.43 -13.99
C ARG A 471 -4.06 -8.68 -15.45
N SER A 472 -5.07 -9.49 -15.71
CA SER A 472 -5.67 -9.64 -17.05
C SER A 472 -6.86 -8.71 -17.32
N GLY A 473 -7.18 -7.81 -16.37
CA GLY A 473 -8.28 -6.85 -16.52
C GLY A 473 -9.65 -7.36 -16.06
N ASN A 474 -9.73 -8.59 -15.54
CA ASN A 474 -10.99 -9.08 -15.00
C ASN A 474 -11.26 -8.49 -13.62
N PHE A 475 -12.47 -8.09 -13.41
CA PHE A 475 -13.01 -7.58 -12.16
C PHE A 475 -14.12 -8.50 -11.66
N TYR A 476 -13.99 -9.00 -10.45
CA TYR A 476 -14.91 -9.92 -9.82
C TYR A 476 -15.62 -9.29 -8.63
N VAL A 477 -16.88 -9.65 -8.45
CA VAL A 477 -17.64 -9.38 -7.23
C VAL A 477 -18.19 -10.70 -6.72
N PHE A 478 -17.84 -11.07 -5.49
CA PHE A 478 -18.36 -12.24 -4.79
C PHE A 478 -19.24 -11.83 -3.62
N ALA A 479 -20.17 -12.68 -3.21
CA ALA A 479 -20.79 -12.53 -1.90
C ALA A 479 -19.77 -12.88 -0.79
N ALA A 480 -19.67 -12.04 0.24
CA ALA A 480 -18.80 -12.26 1.39
C ALA A 480 -19.43 -13.26 2.37
N GLN A 481 -19.47 -14.53 2.01
CA GLN A 481 -20.18 -15.58 2.76
C GLN A 481 -19.48 -16.94 2.69
N ARG A 482 -19.96 -17.90 3.49
CA ARG A 482 -19.39 -19.25 3.61
C ARG A 482 -19.54 -20.10 2.35
N GLU A 483 -20.61 -19.89 1.59
CA GLU A 483 -20.88 -20.58 0.32
C GLU A 483 -20.38 -19.74 -0.85
N LYS A 484 -19.72 -20.38 -1.83
CA LYS A 484 -19.22 -19.70 -3.01
C LYS A 484 -20.38 -19.14 -3.85
N LYS A 485 -20.39 -17.82 -4.04
CA LYS A 485 -21.31 -17.14 -4.95
C LYS A 485 -20.61 -16.01 -5.69
N VAL A 486 -20.45 -16.16 -6.99
CA VAL A 486 -20.01 -15.10 -7.89
C VAL A 486 -21.24 -14.25 -8.21
N LEU A 487 -21.17 -12.96 -7.97
CA LEU A 487 -22.23 -11.99 -8.27
C LEU A 487 -22.01 -11.37 -9.65
N THR A 488 -20.74 -11.04 -9.96
CA THR A 488 -20.37 -10.39 -11.22
C THR A 488 -18.95 -10.76 -11.63
N GLU A 489 -18.75 -10.93 -12.92
CA GLU A 489 -17.44 -10.96 -13.58
C GLU A 489 -17.50 -9.98 -14.76
N LEU A 490 -16.57 -9.03 -14.81
CA LEU A 490 -16.43 -8.02 -15.86
C LEU A 490 -15.03 -8.08 -16.45
N ASP A 491 -14.88 -7.79 -17.73
CA ASP A 491 -13.60 -7.57 -18.39
C ASP A 491 -13.42 -6.08 -18.69
N LEU A 492 -12.50 -5.42 -17.96
CA LEU A 492 -12.14 -4.01 -18.17
C LEU A 492 -11.03 -3.85 -19.22
N ARG A 493 -10.52 -4.96 -19.79
CA ARG A 493 -9.52 -5.02 -20.87
C ARG A 493 -8.17 -4.37 -20.54
N THR A 494 -8.01 -3.91 -19.32
CA THR A 494 -6.80 -3.23 -18.85
C THR A 494 -6.43 -3.78 -17.47
N PRO A 495 -5.17 -4.17 -17.23
CA PRO A 495 -4.76 -4.78 -15.97
C PRO A 495 -5.17 -3.96 -14.75
N ILE A 496 -5.50 -4.67 -13.67
CA ILE A 496 -5.85 -4.08 -12.37
C ILE A 496 -4.82 -4.59 -11.36
N SER A 497 -3.95 -3.70 -10.89
CA SER A 497 -2.99 -3.99 -9.81
C SER A 497 -3.35 -3.28 -8.51
N ALA A 498 -4.07 -2.18 -8.59
CA ALA A 498 -4.55 -1.43 -7.43
C ALA A 498 -5.68 -2.16 -6.72
N THR A 499 -5.71 -2.09 -5.41
CA THR A 499 -6.83 -2.58 -4.60
C THR A 499 -8.04 -1.66 -4.76
N VAL A 500 -9.23 -2.23 -4.78
CA VAL A 500 -10.48 -1.47 -4.76
C VAL A 500 -10.61 -0.70 -3.46
N THR A 501 -11.21 0.48 -3.52
CA THR A 501 -11.51 1.28 -2.33
C THR A 501 -12.97 1.69 -2.34
N ALA A 502 -13.64 1.65 -1.19
CA ALA A 502 -15.00 2.16 -1.03
C ALA A 502 -15.00 3.30 -0.01
N ALA A 503 -15.62 4.41 -0.41
CA ALA A 503 -15.82 5.58 0.44
C ALA A 503 -17.04 6.37 -0.05
N ASN A 504 -17.78 6.99 0.87
CA ASN A 504 -18.87 7.91 0.56
C ASN A 504 -19.94 7.30 -0.38
N ASN A 505 -20.25 6.01 -0.21
CA ASN A 505 -21.14 5.19 -1.05
C ASN A 505 -20.69 5.07 -2.53
N VAL A 506 -19.39 5.20 -2.79
CA VAL A 506 -18.77 5.07 -4.10
C VAL A 506 -17.70 3.99 -4.02
N ILE A 507 -17.61 3.15 -5.06
CA ILE A 507 -16.47 2.24 -5.27
C ILE A 507 -15.51 2.93 -6.24
N PHE A 508 -14.22 2.90 -5.91
CA PHE A 508 -13.15 3.38 -6.77
C PHE A 508 -12.33 2.19 -7.26
N VAL A 509 -12.27 2.04 -8.58
CA VAL A 509 -11.50 0.98 -9.27
C VAL A 509 -10.49 1.63 -10.17
N ALA A 510 -9.21 1.38 -9.95
CA ALA A 510 -8.15 1.84 -10.83
C ALA A 510 -7.62 0.67 -11.67
N THR A 511 -7.66 0.85 -12.99
CA THR A 511 -6.89 0.04 -13.94
C THR A 511 -5.55 0.73 -14.19
N MET A 512 -4.69 0.14 -15.03
CA MET A 512 -3.43 0.78 -15.40
C MET A 512 -3.61 2.17 -16.00
N THR A 513 -4.76 2.45 -16.63
CA THR A 513 -4.97 3.66 -17.44
C THR A 513 -6.12 4.56 -16.99
N HIS A 514 -7.03 4.07 -16.16
CA HIS A 514 -8.24 4.80 -15.77
C HIS A 514 -8.61 4.57 -14.31
N LEU A 515 -9.13 5.62 -13.70
CA LEU A 515 -9.80 5.56 -12.40
C LEU A 515 -11.30 5.71 -12.60
N TYR A 516 -12.05 4.71 -12.17
CA TYR A 516 -13.51 4.66 -12.21
C TYR A 516 -14.08 4.96 -10.83
N ALA A 517 -14.97 5.94 -10.73
CA ALA A 517 -15.86 6.11 -9.58
C ALA A 517 -17.23 5.52 -9.92
N ILE A 518 -17.67 4.57 -9.12
CA ILE A 518 -18.82 3.71 -9.41
C ILE A 518 -19.84 3.87 -8.30
N LYS A 519 -21.07 4.19 -8.67
CA LYS A 519 -22.16 4.45 -7.73
C LYS A 519 -23.49 3.93 -8.32
N ARG A 520 -24.40 3.45 -7.46
CA ARG A 520 -25.79 3.17 -7.86
C ARG A 520 -26.50 4.43 -8.31
#